data_55b7432edc472fd23ea2b59341d8b470
#
_entry.id   55b7432edc472fd23ea2b59341d8b470
#
_cell.length_a   1.000
_cell.length_b   1.000
_cell.length_c   1.000
_cell.angle_alpha   90.00
_cell.angle_beta   90.00
_cell.angle_gamma   90.00
#
_symmetry.space_group_name_H-M   'P 1'
#
loop_
_entity.id
_entity.type
_entity.pdbx_description
1 polymer ?
#
loop_
_entity_poly.entity_id
_entity_poly.type
_entity_poly.pdbx_seq_one_letter_code
_entity_poly.pdbx_strand_id
1 'polypeptide(L)'
;DVCSSDLQLYRAMQPLQNAVESTVGKLKGLSESSASFAAKLLGPAKQATQGTGIHHLLVVAQAALESGWGKREILTGDGKPSYNLFGIKAGRYWKGPVTNIMTTEVIDGKSIKMRDNFRVYGSYVEAIQDYLRLLTESPRYAKVPQAKTPEQAAYHIQEAGYATDPGYAKKLVSIIGQLKGQGEQVAKTYTHDLSELF
;
A
#
# COMPACT_ATOMS: atom_id res chain seq x y z
N ASP A 1 -4.45 -31.45 -3.83
CA ASP A 1 -5.49 -30.61 -4.48
C ASP A 1 -6.11 -29.54 -3.58
N VAL A 2 -5.35 -29.08 -2.59
CA VAL A 2 -5.74 -27.96 -1.69
C VAL A 2 -5.77 -26.63 -2.47
N CYS A 3 -5.00 -26.52 -3.54
CA CYS A 3 -4.88 -25.28 -4.34
C CYS A 3 -6.13 -24.96 -5.20
N SER A 4 -6.96 -25.96 -5.53
CA SER A 4 -8.14 -25.78 -6.38
C SER A 4 -9.37 -25.27 -5.60
N SER A 5 -9.53 -25.72 -4.35
CA SER A 5 -10.64 -25.30 -3.49
C SER A 5 -10.48 -23.85 -3.00
N ASP A 6 -9.24 -23.44 -2.70
CA ASP A 6 -8.95 -22.07 -2.28
C ASP A 6 -9.14 -21.05 -3.41
N LEU A 7 -8.83 -21.45 -4.65
CA LEU A 7 -9.05 -20.62 -5.82
C LEU A 7 -10.54 -20.47 -6.17
N GLN A 8 -11.33 -21.53 -5.96
CA GLN A 8 -12.78 -21.49 -6.13
C GLN A 8 -13.47 -20.63 -5.06
N LEU A 9 -13.05 -20.75 -3.80
CA LEU A 9 -13.54 -19.93 -2.71
C LEU A 9 -13.20 -18.44 -2.93
N TYR A 10 -11.97 -18.14 -3.36
CA TYR A 10 -11.54 -16.79 -3.70
C TYR A 10 -12.38 -16.19 -4.83
N ARG A 11 -12.65 -16.94 -5.90
CA ARG A 11 -13.51 -16.50 -7.03
C ARG A 11 -14.97 -16.30 -6.62
N ALA A 12 -15.48 -17.14 -5.72
CA ALA A 12 -16.85 -17.04 -5.22
C ALA A 12 -17.04 -15.81 -4.29
N MET A 13 -15.99 -15.38 -3.57
CA MET A 13 -16.02 -14.22 -2.69
C MET A 13 -15.77 -12.88 -3.41
N GLN A 14 -15.24 -12.88 -4.62
CA GLN A 14 -14.94 -11.67 -5.41
C GLN A 14 -16.17 -10.76 -5.63
N PRO A 15 -17.35 -11.26 -6.01
CA PRO A 15 -18.53 -10.40 -6.18
C PRO A 15 -18.99 -9.73 -4.89
N LEU A 16 -18.84 -10.42 -3.75
CA LEU A 16 -19.20 -9.88 -2.44
C LEU A 16 -18.22 -8.77 -2.02
N GLN A 17 -16.94 -8.99 -2.23
CA GLN A 17 -15.91 -7.98 -2.01
C GLN A 17 -16.16 -6.73 -2.86
N ASN A 18 -16.42 -6.89 -4.15
CA ASN A 18 -16.70 -5.78 -5.05
C ASN A 18 -17.96 -4.99 -4.65
N ALA A 19 -19.00 -5.65 -4.17
CA ALA A 19 -20.21 -5.00 -3.69
C ALA A 19 -19.99 -4.22 -2.40
N VAL A 20 -19.21 -4.75 -1.47
CA VAL A 20 -18.81 -4.08 -0.23
C VAL A 20 -17.94 -2.86 -0.55
N GLU A 21 -16.98 -2.99 -1.46
CA GLU A 21 -16.09 -1.92 -1.93
C GLU A 21 -16.87 -0.75 -2.52
N SER A 22 -17.83 -1.02 -3.40
CA SER A 22 -18.68 0.00 -4.01
C SER A 22 -19.52 0.77 -2.99
N THR A 23 -20.02 0.08 -1.98
CA THR A 23 -20.84 0.69 -0.92
C THR A 23 -20.01 1.56 0.02
N VAL A 24 -18.82 1.10 0.40
CA VAL A 24 -17.90 1.84 1.28
C VAL A 24 -17.35 3.09 0.62
N GLY A 25 -17.03 3.04 -0.67
CA GLY A 25 -16.55 4.21 -1.43
C GLY A 25 -17.57 5.35 -1.50
N LYS A 26 -18.85 5.03 -1.57
CA LYS A 26 -19.95 6.02 -1.60
C LYS A 26 -20.20 6.70 -0.25
N LEU A 27 -19.91 6.03 0.87
CA LEU A 27 -20.25 6.50 2.21
C LEU A 27 -19.27 7.51 2.82
N LYS A 28 -18.04 7.68 2.28
CA LYS A 28 -16.99 8.50 2.92
C LYS A 28 -16.23 9.47 2.02
N GLY A 29 -16.74 9.80 0.86
CA GLY A 29 -16.10 10.81 0.00
C GLY A 29 -14.78 10.37 -0.64
N LEU A 30 -14.40 9.08 -0.53
CA LEU A 30 -13.39 8.49 -1.39
C LEU A 30 -14.00 8.18 -2.75
N SER A 31 -13.23 8.42 -3.81
CA SER A 31 -13.64 7.95 -5.13
C SER A 31 -13.74 6.42 -5.11
N GLU A 32 -14.67 5.87 -5.90
CA GLU A 32 -14.82 4.42 -6.06
C GLU A 32 -13.49 3.73 -6.42
N SER A 33 -12.65 4.39 -7.21
CA SER A 33 -11.32 3.90 -7.58
C SER A 33 -10.34 3.83 -6.39
N SER A 34 -10.41 4.77 -5.45
CA SER A 34 -9.54 4.76 -4.27
C SER A 34 -9.97 3.67 -3.27
N ALA A 35 -11.27 3.48 -3.09
CA ALA A 35 -11.80 2.40 -2.25
C ALA A 35 -11.45 1.02 -2.83
N SER A 36 -11.59 0.83 -4.13
CA SER A 36 -11.21 -0.40 -4.82
C SER A 36 -9.71 -0.70 -4.72
N PHE A 37 -8.87 0.32 -4.87
CA PHE A 37 -7.42 0.17 -4.68
C PHE A 37 -7.09 -0.29 -3.25
N ALA A 38 -7.62 0.38 -2.24
CA ALA A 38 -7.39 0.03 -0.83
C ALA A 38 -7.85 -1.41 -0.53
N ALA A 39 -9.03 -1.80 -0.99
CA ALA A 39 -9.59 -3.11 -0.75
C ALA A 39 -8.74 -4.25 -1.34
N LYS A 40 -8.15 -4.05 -2.52
CA LYS A 40 -7.22 -5.02 -3.13
C LYS A 40 -5.98 -5.28 -2.27
N LEU A 41 -5.52 -4.29 -1.51
CA LEU A 41 -4.27 -4.37 -0.76
C LEU A 41 -4.47 -4.70 0.72
N LEU A 42 -5.62 -4.38 1.32
CA LEU A 42 -5.86 -4.54 2.76
C LEU A 42 -5.69 -5.99 3.21
N GLY A 43 -6.26 -6.95 2.50
CA GLY A 43 -6.13 -8.37 2.81
C GLY A 43 -4.68 -8.88 2.73
N PRO A 44 -4.02 -8.76 1.57
CA PRO A 44 -2.62 -9.10 1.40
C PRO A 44 -1.68 -8.40 2.38
N ALA A 45 -1.89 -7.10 2.64
CA ALA A 45 -1.10 -6.34 3.60
C ALA A 45 -1.28 -6.86 5.03
N LYS A 46 -2.52 -7.12 5.45
CA LYS A 46 -2.82 -7.67 6.77
C LYS A 46 -2.17 -9.04 6.99
N GLN A 47 -2.21 -9.89 5.98
CA GLN A 47 -1.56 -11.21 6.03
C GLN A 47 -0.03 -11.09 6.10
N ALA A 48 0.57 -10.30 5.22
CA ALA A 48 2.02 -10.17 5.10
C ALA A 48 2.66 -9.47 6.32
N THR A 49 1.94 -8.61 7.03
CA THR A 49 2.46 -7.86 8.19
C THR A 49 2.41 -8.64 9.50
N GLN A 50 1.78 -9.81 9.54
CA GLN A 50 1.71 -10.62 10.76
C GLN A 50 3.12 -10.94 11.27
N GLY A 51 3.36 -10.66 12.55
CA GLY A 51 4.64 -10.92 13.22
C GLY A 51 5.79 -9.97 12.84
N THR A 52 5.57 -9.00 11.97
CA THR A 52 6.63 -8.06 11.53
C THR A 52 6.79 -6.82 12.40
N GLY A 53 5.79 -6.51 13.24
CA GLY A 53 5.71 -5.23 13.95
C GLY A 53 5.24 -4.05 13.08
N ILE A 54 5.04 -4.26 11.78
CA ILE A 54 4.54 -3.25 10.86
C ILE A 54 3.01 -3.31 10.81
N HIS A 55 2.36 -2.16 10.95
CA HIS A 55 0.91 -2.07 10.83
C HIS A 55 0.48 -2.08 9.37
N HIS A 56 -0.49 -2.94 9.00
CA HIS A 56 -0.97 -3.07 7.61
C HIS A 56 -1.51 -1.77 7.01
N LEU A 57 -2.08 -0.86 7.82
CA LEU A 57 -2.53 0.44 7.33
C LEU A 57 -1.39 1.35 6.87
N LEU A 58 -0.20 1.23 7.47
CA LEU A 58 0.99 1.93 6.96
C LEU A 58 1.35 1.44 5.55
N VAL A 59 1.32 0.14 5.33
CA VAL A 59 1.61 -0.48 4.02
C VAL A 59 0.66 0.05 2.94
N VAL A 60 -0.64 0.00 3.21
CA VAL A 60 -1.66 0.47 2.27
C VAL A 60 -1.57 1.99 2.06
N ALA A 61 -1.32 2.76 3.12
CA ALA A 61 -1.18 4.21 3.02
C ALA A 61 0.03 4.63 2.16
N GLN A 62 1.18 3.98 2.33
CA GLN A 62 2.34 4.26 1.48
C GLN A 62 2.10 3.86 0.03
N ALA A 63 1.52 2.69 -0.22
CA ALA A 63 1.14 2.26 -1.56
C ALA A 63 0.18 3.28 -2.23
N ALA A 64 -0.81 3.76 -1.49
CA ALA A 64 -1.76 4.76 -1.98
C ALA A 64 -1.08 6.10 -2.30
N LEU A 65 -0.22 6.58 -1.40
CA LEU A 65 0.47 7.87 -1.58
C LEU A 65 1.43 7.82 -2.77
N GLU A 66 2.27 6.80 -2.84
CA GLU A 66 3.31 6.68 -3.88
C GLU A 66 2.72 6.44 -5.28
N SER A 67 1.65 5.65 -5.37
CA SER A 67 1.00 5.32 -6.65
C SER A 67 -0.17 6.25 -7.02
N GLY A 68 -0.50 7.22 -6.18
CA GLY A 68 -1.70 8.04 -6.35
C GLY A 68 -2.98 7.20 -6.38
N TRP A 69 -3.13 6.28 -5.43
CA TRP A 69 -4.22 5.30 -5.37
C TRP A 69 -4.31 4.43 -6.64
N GLY A 70 -3.16 4.02 -7.17
CA GLY A 70 -3.04 3.19 -8.36
C GLY A 70 -3.15 3.94 -9.70
N LYS A 71 -3.43 5.25 -9.69
CA LYS A 71 -3.57 6.06 -10.91
C LYS A 71 -2.24 6.40 -11.58
N ARG A 72 -1.14 6.29 -10.84
CA ARG A 72 0.22 6.60 -11.28
C ARG A 72 1.14 5.42 -11.00
N GLU A 73 0.75 4.24 -11.44
CA GLU A 73 1.61 3.07 -11.34
C GLU A 73 2.84 3.21 -12.23
N ILE A 74 3.97 2.72 -11.72
CA ILE A 74 5.20 2.61 -12.50
C ILE A 74 5.02 1.48 -13.52
N LEU A 75 5.20 1.79 -14.80
CA LEU A 75 5.13 0.81 -15.88
C LEU A 75 6.52 0.41 -16.35
N THR A 76 6.62 -0.79 -16.90
CA THR A 76 7.79 -1.26 -17.63
C THR A 76 7.86 -0.60 -19.03
N GLY A 77 9.01 -0.70 -19.67
CA GLY A 77 9.21 -0.10 -21.00
C GLY A 77 8.26 -0.62 -22.10
N ASP A 78 7.68 -1.82 -21.90
CA ASP A 78 6.66 -2.41 -22.77
C ASP A 78 5.21 -2.12 -22.29
N GLY A 79 5.05 -1.22 -21.34
CA GLY A 79 3.74 -0.75 -20.86
C GLY A 79 3.04 -1.67 -19.87
N LYS A 80 3.71 -2.72 -19.38
CA LYS A 80 3.13 -3.61 -18.37
C LYS A 80 3.28 -3.05 -16.96
N PRO A 81 2.45 -3.46 -15.99
CA PRO A 81 2.61 -3.08 -14.59
C PRO A 81 3.97 -3.56 -14.04
N SER A 82 4.67 -2.69 -13.33
CA SER A 82 5.85 -3.08 -12.54
C SER A 82 5.48 -3.67 -11.18
N TYR A 83 4.23 -3.51 -10.74
CA TYR A 83 3.72 -3.80 -9.40
C TYR A 83 4.43 -3.04 -8.27
N ASN A 84 5.33 -2.12 -8.60
CA ASN A 84 6.05 -1.29 -7.63
C ASN A 84 5.18 -0.13 -7.17
N LEU A 85 4.40 -0.35 -6.11
CA LEU A 85 3.50 0.64 -5.53
C LEU A 85 4.18 1.56 -4.52
N PHE A 86 5.41 1.26 -4.11
CA PHE A 86 6.12 1.94 -3.03
C PHE A 86 7.24 2.86 -3.50
N GLY A 87 7.43 2.99 -4.80
CA GLY A 87 8.51 3.80 -5.37
C GLY A 87 9.91 3.28 -5.01
N ILE A 88 10.08 1.97 -4.84
CA ILE A 88 11.36 1.39 -4.43
C ILE A 88 12.34 1.38 -5.59
N LYS A 89 13.44 2.12 -5.42
CA LYS A 89 14.54 2.15 -6.39
C LYS A 89 15.31 0.84 -6.40
N ALA A 90 15.84 0.49 -7.56
CA ALA A 90 16.57 -0.77 -7.72
C ALA A 90 17.82 -0.85 -6.83
N GLY A 91 18.61 0.22 -6.74
CA GLY A 91 19.84 0.19 -5.97
C GLY A 91 20.85 -0.84 -6.48
N ARG A 92 22.07 -0.84 -5.93
CA ARG A 92 23.15 -1.72 -6.41
C ARG A 92 22.99 -3.21 -6.08
N TYR A 93 22.22 -3.52 -5.06
CA TYR A 93 22.07 -4.91 -4.58
C TYR A 93 20.87 -5.63 -5.19
N TRP A 94 19.98 -4.90 -5.86
CA TRP A 94 18.85 -5.50 -6.54
C TRP A 94 19.30 -6.33 -7.75
N LYS A 95 18.89 -7.58 -7.81
CA LYS A 95 19.22 -8.52 -8.89
C LYS A 95 18.05 -8.86 -9.81
N GLY A 96 16.85 -8.39 -9.45
CA GLY A 96 15.64 -8.58 -10.22
C GLY A 96 15.50 -7.62 -11.40
N PRO A 97 14.39 -7.70 -12.13
CA PRO A 97 14.09 -6.80 -13.24
C PRO A 97 13.98 -5.35 -12.80
N VAL A 98 14.31 -4.43 -13.70
CA VAL A 98 14.24 -2.99 -13.48
C VAL A 98 13.51 -2.28 -14.60
N THR A 99 12.89 -1.14 -14.29
CA THR A 99 12.38 -0.19 -15.26
C THR A 99 12.97 1.18 -15.02
N ASN A 100 13.34 1.88 -16.11
CA ASN A 100 13.94 3.21 -16.04
C ASN A 100 12.91 4.25 -16.45
N ILE A 101 12.52 5.10 -15.49
CA ILE A 101 11.51 6.13 -15.73
C ILE A 101 12.00 7.51 -15.31
N MET A 102 11.35 8.54 -15.88
CA MET A 102 11.52 9.92 -15.45
C MET A 102 10.77 10.14 -14.12
N THR A 103 11.47 10.61 -13.11
CA THR A 103 10.90 10.98 -11.81
C THR A 103 11.24 12.42 -11.46
N THR A 104 10.57 12.99 -10.47
CA THR A 104 10.86 14.31 -9.92
C THR A 104 11.32 14.15 -8.48
N GLU A 105 12.53 14.61 -8.20
CA GLU A 105 13.10 14.61 -6.86
C GLU A 105 13.20 16.05 -6.35
N VAL A 106 13.10 16.24 -5.04
CA VAL A 106 13.37 17.53 -4.41
C VAL A 106 14.78 17.48 -3.80
N ILE A 107 15.68 18.23 -4.38
CA ILE A 107 17.08 18.33 -3.94
C ILE A 107 17.35 19.80 -3.60
N ASP A 108 17.77 20.07 -2.37
CA ASP A 108 18.00 21.43 -1.86
C ASP A 108 16.82 22.37 -2.10
N GLY A 109 15.59 21.88 -1.88
CA GLY A 109 14.36 22.64 -2.07
C GLY A 109 13.95 22.87 -3.53
N LYS A 110 14.69 22.33 -4.51
CA LYS A 110 14.40 22.45 -5.93
C LYS A 110 13.88 21.15 -6.50
N SER A 111 12.80 21.22 -7.29
CA SER A 111 12.28 20.08 -8.05
C SER A 111 13.16 19.82 -9.27
N ILE A 112 13.78 18.65 -9.32
CA ILE A 112 14.66 18.23 -10.41
C ILE A 112 14.06 16.99 -11.06
N LYS A 113 13.92 17.01 -12.38
CA LYS A 113 13.55 15.84 -13.17
C LYS A 113 14.79 15.02 -13.47
N MET A 114 14.76 13.73 -13.15
CA MET A 114 15.85 12.81 -13.42
C MET A 114 15.33 11.41 -13.74
N ARG A 115 16.11 10.65 -14.48
CA ARG A 115 15.80 9.24 -14.72
C ARG A 115 16.34 8.40 -13.57
N ASP A 116 15.56 7.43 -13.14
CA ASP A 116 15.96 6.48 -12.10
C ASP A 116 15.45 5.07 -12.40
N ASN A 117 16.12 4.10 -11.80
CA ASN A 117 15.79 2.70 -11.94
C ASN A 117 14.93 2.23 -10.77
N PHE A 118 13.77 1.67 -11.08
CA PHE A 118 12.83 1.13 -10.10
C PHE A 118 12.73 -0.38 -10.22
N ARG A 119 12.52 -1.06 -9.09
CA ARG A 119 12.33 -2.51 -9.04
C ARG A 119 11.05 -2.89 -9.76
N VAL A 120 11.08 -4.02 -10.47
CA VAL A 120 9.91 -4.65 -11.09
C VAL A 120 9.62 -5.96 -10.39
N TYR A 121 8.36 -6.17 -10.03
CA TYR A 121 7.88 -7.37 -9.33
C TYR A 121 6.92 -8.17 -10.21
N GLY A 122 6.69 -9.43 -9.86
CA GLY A 122 5.73 -10.31 -10.53
C GLY A 122 4.29 -10.16 -10.03
N SER A 123 4.08 -9.53 -8.85
CA SER A 123 2.78 -9.33 -8.23
C SER A 123 2.80 -8.25 -7.16
N TYR A 124 1.62 -7.78 -6.73
CA TYR A 124 1.51 -6.87 -5.58
C TYR A 124 1.96 -7.52 -4.27
N VAL A 125 1.73 -8.82 -4.10
CA VAL A 125 2.21 -9.56 -2.91
C VAL A 125 3.73 -9.56 -2.83
N GLU A 126 4.42 -9.80 -3.94
CA GLU A 126 5.87 -9.74 -4.01
C GLU A 126 6.39 -8.33 -3.67
N ALA A 127 5.75 -7.29 -4.19
CA ALA A 127 6.07 -5.90 -3.88
C ALA A 127 5.90 -5.59 -2.38
N ILE A 128 4.81 -6.02 -1.76
CA ILE A 128 4.57 -5.86 -0.31
C ILE A 128 5.64 -6.60 0.50
N GLN A 129 5.98 -7.82 0.14
CA GLN A 129 7.00 -8.60 0.83
C GLN A 129 8.38 -7.93 0.77
N ASP A 130 8.76 -7.41 -0.39
CA ASP A 130 10.03 -6.69 -0.55
C ASP A 130 10.06 -5.36 0.23
N TYR A 131 8.95 -4.63 0.21
CA TYR A 131 8.76 -3.43 1.03
C TYR A 131 8.91 -3.74 2.53
N LEU A 132 8.25 -4.78 3.03
CA LEU A 132 8.37 -5.19 4.43
C LEU A 132 9.79 -5.61 4.79
N ARG A 133 10.48 -6.31 3.90
CA ARG A 133 11.89 -6.67 4.07
C ARG A 133 12.76 -5.42 4.21
N LEU A 134 12.54 -4.41 3.38
CA LEU A 134 13.23 -3.13 3.48
C LEU A 134 13.04 -2.48 4.87
N LEU A 135 11.82 -2.48 5.41
CA LEU A 135 11.53 -1.85 6.70
C LEU A 135 12.03 -2.66 7.90
N THR A 136 12.08 -3.98 7.79
CA THR A 136 12.47 -4.87 8.91
C THR A 136 13.96 -5.16 8.94
N GLU A 137 14.63 -5.19 7.80
CA GLU A 137 16.05 -5.59 7.70
C GLU A 137 17.01 -4.39 7.58
N SER A 138 16.55 -3.24 7.10
CA SER A 138 17.42 -2.07 6.99
C SER A 138 17.56 -1.35 8.35
N PRO A 139 18.78 -1.14 8.86
CA PRO A 139 19.02 -0.38 10.09
C PRO A 139 18.42 1.03 10.07
N ARG A 140 18.32 1.63 8.89
CA ARG A 140 17.73 2.95 8.66
C ARG A 140 16.28 3.02 9.15
N TYR A 141 15.52 1.92 9.01
CA TYR A 141 14.12 1.84 9.37
C TYR A 141 13.85 1.11 10.68
N ALA A 142 14.87 0.89 11.52
CA ALA A 142 14.78 0.08 12.74
C ALA A 142 13.69 0.53 13.73
N LYS A 143 13.34 1.82 13.75
CA LYS A 143 12.27 2.35 14.60
C LYS A 143 10.85 2.02 14.10
N VAL A 144 10.69 1.74 12.81
CA VAL A 144 9.37 1.55 12.21
C VAL A 144 8.64 0.33 12.76
N PRO A 145 9.26 -0.87 12.86
CA PRO A 145 8.61 -2.03 13.47
C PRO A 145 8.32 -1.89 14.97
N GLN A 146 8.94 -0.92 15.65
CA GLN A 146 8.76 -0.65 17.07
C GLN A 146 7.64 0.36 17.36
N ALA A 147 7.09 0.99 16.33
CA ALA A 147 6.03 1.96 16.49
C ALA A 147 4.75 1.30 17.04
N LYS A 148 4.10 1.98 17.97
CA LYS A 148 2.87 1.48 18.61
C LYS A 148 1.61 1.74 17.78
N THR A 149 1.67 2.71 16.89
CA THR A 149 0.56 3.11 16.02
C THR A 149 1.05 3.30 14.59
N PRO A 150 0.18 3.13 13.58
CA PRO A 150 0.57 3.40 12.20
C PRO A 150 0.95 4.87 11.96
N GLU A 151 0.37 5.80 12.71
CA GLU A 151 0.71 7.22 12.66
C GLU A 151 2.14 7.47 13.16
N GLN A 152 2.53 6.86 14.27
CA GLN A 152 3.90 6.93 14.78
C GLN A 152 4.89 6.32 13.76
N ALA A 153 4.54 5.21 13.16
CA ALA A 153 5.33 4.57 12.11
C ALA A 153 5.52 5.50 10.91
N ALA A 154 4.49 6.25 10.51
CA ALA A 154 4.58 7.24 9.43
C ALA A 154 5.63 8.32 9.71
N TYR A 155 5.72 8.82 10.94
CA TYR A 155 6.76 9.79 11.32
C TYR A 155 8.16 9.16 11.31
N HIS A 156 8.31 7.92 11.76
CA HIS A 156 9.59 7.20 11.68
C HIS A 156 10.04 6.96 10.23
N ILE A 157 9.11 6.69 9.32
CA ILE A 157 9.39 6.61 7.87
C ILE A 157 9.94 7.93 7.34
N GLN A 158 9.34 9.06 7.72
CA GLN A 158 9.83 10.39 7.32
C GLN A 158 11.19 10.70 7.92
N GLU A 159 11.38 10.46 9.22
CA GLU A 159 12.67 10.67 9.91
C GLU A 159 13.80 9.85 9.27
N ALA A 160 13.49 8.63 8.83
CA ALA A 160 14.43 7.77 8.13
C ALA A 160 14.76 8.24 6.70
N GLY A 161 14.06 9.27 6.19
CA GLY A 161 14.29 9.83 4.85
C GLY A 161 13.79 8.93 3.72
N TYR A 162 12.64 8.27 3.88
CA TYR A 162 12.01 7.49 2.81
C TYR A 162 11.70 8.36 1.59
N ALA A 163 11.24 9.58 1.83
CA ALA A 163 10.97 10.59 0.82
C ALA A 163 11.57 11.95 1.23
N THR A 164 11.80 12.80 0.25
CA THR A 164 12.37 14.14 0.45
C THR A 164 11.33 15.19 0.83
N ASP A 165 10.04 14.89 0.71
CA ASP A 165 8.92 15.77 1.06
C ASP A 165 8.83 15.95 2.59
N PRO A 166 8.98 17.16 3.12
CA PRO A 166 8.86 17.42 4.56
C PRO A 166 7.44 17.21 5.11
N GLY A 167 6.42 17.18 4.24
CA GLY A 167 5.04 16.88 4.57
C GLY A 167 4.64 15.41 4.45
N TYR A 168 5.58 14.52 4.18
CA TYR A 168 5.33 13.12 3.87
C TYR A 168 4.54 12.39 4.97
N ALA A 169 4.98 12.49 6.22
CA ALA A 169 4.29 11.86 7.35
C ALA A 169 2.85 12.36 7.53
N LYS A 170 2.62 13.67 7.37
CA LYS A 170 1.26 14.24 7.47
C LYS A 170 0.33 13.68 6.40
N LYS A 171 0.82 13.50 5.18
CA LYS A 171 0.07 12.88 4.08
C LYS A 171 -0.27 11.42 4.40
N LEU A 172 0.69 10.65 4.91
CA LEU A 172 0.44 9.27 5.35
C LEU A 172 -0.58 9.20 6.48
N VAL A 173 -0.46 10.03 7.50
CA VAL A 173 -1.41 10.10 8.63
C VAL A 173 -2.82 10.42 8.14
N SER A 174 -2.98 11.34 7.19
CA SER A 174 -4.27 11.64 6.57
C SER A 174 -4.88 10.42 5.88
N ILE A 175 -4.09 9.68 5.10
CA ILE A 175 -4.55 8.46 4.43
C ILE A 175 -4.89 7.37 5.45
N ILE A 176 -4.07 7.17 6.48
CA ILE A 176 -4.33 6.21 7.55
C ILE A 176 -5.68 6.52 8.24
N GLY A 177 -5.96 7.80 8.50
CA GLY A 177 -7.23 8.23 9.06
C GLY A 177 -8.43 7.89 8.16
N GLN A 178 -8.30 8.08 6.85
CA GLN A 178 -9.31 7.69 5.87
C GLN A 178 -9.54 6.17 5.87
N LEU A 179 -8.46 5.38 5.89
CA LEU A 179 -8.53 3.90 5.92
C LEU A 179 -9.17 3.37 7.21
N LYS A 180 -8.84 3.95 8.37
CA LYS A 180 -9.47 3.61 9.67
C LYS A 180 -10.97 3.87 9.64
N GLY A 181 -11.36 5.03 9.17
CA GLY A 181 -12.77 5.39 9.06
C GLY A 181 -13.56 4.46 8.13
N GLN A 182 -12.96 3.87 7.11
CA GLN A 182 -13.60 2.86 6.26
C GLN A 182 -13.80 1.54 7.02
N GLY A 183 -12.79 1.08 7.76
CA GLY A 183 -12.88 -0.17 8.52
C GLY A 183 -13.99 -0.15 9.57
N GLU A 184 -14.15 0.96 10.29
CA GLU A 184 -15.23 1.14 11.26
C GLU A 184 -16.63 1.13 10.63
N GLN A 185 -16.75 1.72 9.45
CA GLN A 185 -18.04 1.77 8.75
C GLN A 185 -18.44 0.39 8.21
N VAL A 186 -17.49 -0.36 7.65
CA VAL A 186 -17.72 -1.75 7.20
C VAL A 186 -18.16 -2.61 8.38
N ALA A 187 -17.47 -2.52 9.52
CA ALA A 187 -17.84 -3.28 10.72
C ALA A 187 -19.25 -2.92 11.22
N LYS A 188 -19.63 -1.64 11.21
CA LYS A 188 -20.98 -1.19 11.60
C LYS A 188 -22.05 -1.66 10.65
N THR A 189 -21.80 -1.66 9.35
CA THR A 189 -22.76 -2.16 8.35
C THR A 189 -22.99 -3.66 8.50
N TYR A 190 -21.91 -4.44 8.68
CA TYR A 190 -22.02 -5.88 8.90
C TYR A 190 -22.76 -6.24 10.19
N THR A 191 -22.51 -5.51 11.30
CA THR A 191 -23.24 -5.74 12.56
C THR A 191 -24.72 -5.35 12.47
N HIS A 192 -25.06 -4.33 11.69
CA HIS A 192 -26.45 -3.94 11.45
C HIS A 192 -27.20 -4.99 10.60
N ASP A 193 -26.60 -5.41 9.49
CA ASP A 193 -27.21 -6.42 8.60
C ASP A 193 -27.40 -7.77 9.31
N LEU A 194 -26.46 -8.18 10.17
CA LEU A 194 -26.61 -9.41 10.96
C LEU A 194 -27.68 -9.27 12.05
N SER A 195 -27.92 -8.09 12.61
CA SER A 195 -28.97 -7.86 13.62
C SER A 195 -30.38 -7.86 13.02
N GLU A 196 -30.53 -7.59 11.73
CA GLU A 196 -31.82 -7.67 11.03
C GLU A 196 -32.16 -9.09 10.54
N LEU A 197 -31.17 -10.01 10.54
CA LEU A 197 -31.35 -11.41 10.12
C LEU A 197 -31.67 -12.36 11.27
N PHE A 198 -31.62 -11.91 12.51
CA PHE A 198 -31.92 -12.66 13.72
C PHE A 198 -32.91 -11.92 14.63
#